data_8451352c33cc775736feaf63f9ae1932
#
_entry.id   8451352c33cc775736feaf63f9ae1932
#
_cell.length_a   1.000
_cell.length_b   1.000
_cell.length_c   1.000
_cell.angle_alpha   90.00
_cell.angle_beta   90.00
_cell.angle_gamma   90.00
#
_symmetry.space_group_name_H-M   'P 1'
#
loop_
_entity.id
_entity.type
_entity.pdbx_description
1 polymer ?
#
loop_
_entity_poly.entity_id
_entity_poly.type
_entity_poly.pdbx_seq_one_letter_code
_entity_poly.pdbx_strand_id
1 'polypeptide(L)'
;NRSANIALLAYADGVKTYILAPVGLNVGDKLMSGPAADIKVGNALPLENIPVGTMVHNIELTPGKGGQIARSAGMSAQIMAMEGKYVTLRMPSGEMRLVLQRCRATIGQVGNVEHEILSLGKAGKARYLGQRPEVRGAVMNPVDHPHGGGEGKAPVGHAGPETPWGKPALGYKT
;
A
#
# COMPACT_ATOMS: atom_id res chain seq x y z
N ASN A 1 -0.62 8.38 -10.30
CA ASN A 1 -1.29 8.17 -9.00
C ASN A 1 -0.65 7.08 -8.13
N ARG A 2 0.31 6.33 -8.64
CA ARG A 2 1.00 5.28 -7.88
C ARG A 2 2.32 5.80 -7.34
N SER A 3 2.57 5.62 -6.06
CA SER A 3 3.85 5.99 -5.41
C SER A 3 4.98 5.02 -5.77
N ALA A 4 4.66 3.72 -5.98
CA ALA A 4 5.62 2.70 -6.37
C ALA A 4 5.97 2.80 -7.86
N ASN A 5 7.23 2.50 -8.19
CA ASN A 5 7.65 2.31 -9.57
C ASN A 5 7.00 1.06 -10.16
N ILE A 6 6.81 1.05 -11.48
CA ILE A 6 6.28 -0.09 -12.23
C ILE A 6 7.34 -0.62 -13.20
N ALA A 7 7.31 -1.92 -13.44
CA ALA A 7 8.15 -2.59 -14.42
C ALA A 7 7.29 -3.21 -15.52
N LEU A 8 7.72 -3.07 -16.77
CA LEU A 8 7.10 -3.71 -17.91
C LEU A 8 7.67 -5.12 -18.09
N LEU A 9 6.82 -6.12 -18.06
CA LEU A 9 7.16 -7.50 -18.38
C LEU A 9 6.76 -7.83 -19.83
N ALA A 10 7.67 -8.45 -20.54
CA ALA A 10 7.40 -9.07 -21.83
C ALA A 10 7.38 -10.60 -21.64
N TYR A 11 6.25 -11.23 -21.86
CA TYR A 11 6.10 -12.68 -21.80
C TYR A 11 6.63 -13.34 -23.09
N ALA A 12 6.92 -14.63 -23.01
CA ALA A 12 7.42 -15.40 -24.15
C ALA A 12 6.40 -15.50 -25.31
N ASP A 13 5.11 -15.36 -25.01
CA ASP A 13 4.00 -15.31 -25.97
C ASP A 13 3.77 -13.94 -26.61
N GLY A 14 4.61 -12.95 -26.27
CA GLY A 14 4.53 -11.57 -26.75
C GLY A 14 3.59 -10.65 -25.97
N VAL A 15 2.84 -11.17 -24.99
CA VAL A 15 2.00 -10.35 -24.10
C VAL A 15 2.88 -9.45 -23.23
N LYS A 16 2.44 -8.22 -23.04
CA LYS A 16 3.12 -7.24 -22.18
C LYS A 16 2.20 -6.84 -21.04
N THR A 17 2.71 -6.90 -19.80
CA THR A 17 1.98 -6.48 -18.60
C THR A 17 2.86 -5.66 -17.67
N TYR A 18 2.24 -4.88 -16.79
CA TYR A 18 2.94 -4.12 -15.78
C TYR A 18 2.85 -4.80 -14.42
N ILE A 19 3.94 -4.80 -13.69
CA ILE A 19 3.99 -5.20 -12.29
C ILE A 19 4.51 -4.06 -11.42
N LEU A 20 4.35 -4.18 -10.10
CA LEU A 20 5.06 -3.33 -9.14
C LEU A 20 6.53 -3.73 -9.16
N ALA A 21 7.42 -2.75 -9.31
CA ALA A 21 8.85 -3.00 -9.30
C ALA A 21 9.34 -3.19 -7.85
N PRO A 22 9.81 -4.39 -7.45
CA PRO A 22 10.42 -4.58 -6.14
C PRO A 22 11.83 -3.96 -6.08
N VAL A 23 12.32 -3.80 -4.85
CA VAL A 23 13.71 -3.38 -4.61
C VAL A 23 14.65 -4.43 -5.18
N GLY A 24 15.67 -3.98 -5.92
CA GLY A 24 16.71 -4.84 -6.47
C GLY A 24 16.35 -5.50 -7.81
N LEU A 25 15.20 -5.18 -8.41
CA LEU A 25 14.87 -5.66 -9.76
C LEU A 25 15.62 -4.83 -10.82
N ASN A 26 16.29 -5.53 -11.73
CA ASN A 26 17.02 -4.93 -12.85
C ASN A 26 16.35 -5.22 -14.19
N VAL A 27 16.66 -4.38 -15.18
CA VAL A 27 16.24 -4.62 -16.56
C VAL A 27 16.94 -5.87 -17.10
N GLY A 28 16.19 -6.79 -17.67
CA GLY A 28 16.70 -8.07 -18.16
C GLY A 28 16.54 -9.25 -17.20
N ASP A 29 16.10 -9.02 -15.96
CA ASP A 29 15.79 -10.09 -15.02
C ASP A 29 14.61 -10.93 -15.52
N LYS A 30 14.73 -12.25 -15.36
CA LYS A 30 13.66 -13.18 -15.68
C LYS A 30 12.85 -13.47 -14.43
N LEU A 31 11.55 -13.23 -14.50
CA LEU A 31 10.60 -13.46 -13.43
C LEU A 31 9.66 -14.62 -13.77
N MET A 32 9.22 -15.32 -12.73
CA MET A 32 8.27 -16.43 -12.83
C MET A 32 7.07 -16.19 -11.92
N SER A 33 5.90 -16.62 -12.37
CA SER A 33 4.67 -16.63 -11.59
C SER A 33 4.06 -18.02 -11.59
N GLY A 34 3.85 -18.58 -10.43
CA GLY A 34 3.22 -19.90 -10.27
C GLY A 34 3.76 -20.66 -9.06
N PRO A 35 3.17 -21.82 -8.76
CA PRO A 35 3.56 -22.61 -7.58
C PRO A 35 4.98 -23.18 -7.66
N ALA A 36 5.52 -23.36 -8.86
CA ALA A 36 6.87 -23.90 -9.11
C ALA A 36 7.94 -22.80 -9.27
N ALA A 37 7.60 -21.53 -9.03
CA ALA A 37 8.56 -20.44 -9.14
C ALA A 37 9.58 -20.49 -7.99
N ASP A 38 10.82 -20.15 -8.29
CA ASP A 38 11.86 -20.01 -7.27
C ASP A 38 11.56 -18.88 -6.28
N ILE A 39 12.09 -18.97 -5.07
CA ILE A 39 11.97 -17.92 -4.05
C ILE A 39 13.01 -16.82 -4.35
N LYS A 40 12.70 -16.02 -5.36
CA LYS A 40 13.50 -14.86 -5.81
C LYS A 40 12.67 -13.60 -5.79
N VAL A 41 13.32 -12.47 -5.53
CA VAL A 41 12.65 -11.16 -5.55
C VAL A 41 11.97 -10.92 -6.91
N GLY A 42 10.71 -10.54 -6.86
CA GLY A 42 9.89 -10.29 -8.04
C GLY A 42 9.06 -11.49 -8.51
N ASN A 43 9.36 -12.70 -8.06
CA ASN A 43 8.54 -13.87 -8.38
C ASN A 43 7.25 -13.89 -7.57
N ALA A 44 6.16 -14.35 -8.19
CA ALA A 44 4.85 -14.43 -7.57
C ALA A 44 4.44 -15.87 -7.33
N LEU A 45 4.15 -16.23 -6.07
CA LEU A 45 3.80 -17.59 -5.64
C LEU A 45 2.55 -17.59 -4.76
N PRO A 46 1.85 -18.73 -4.65
CA PRO A 46 0.91 -18.96 -3.55
C PRO A 46 1.65 -18.87 -2.20
N LEU A 47 0.97 -18.34 -1.18
CA LEU A 47 1.58 -18.15 0.15
C LEU A 47 2.05 -19.46 0.77
N GLU A 48 1.38 -20.57 0.48
CA GLU A 48 1.78 -21.93 0.94
C GLU A 48 3.18 -22.35 0.49
N ASN A 49 3.68 -21.80 -0.62
CA ASN A 49 4.98 -22.15 -1.20
C ASN A 49 6.10 -21.17 -0.78
N ILE A 50 5.80 -20.20 0.06
CA ILE A 50 6.77 -19.19 0.49
C ILE A 50 7.16 -19.45 1.94
N PRO A 51 8.47 -19.57 2.27
CA PRO A 51 8.92 -19.86 3.64
C PRO A 51 8.49 -18.76 4.64
N VAL A 52 8.29 -19.20 5.88
CA VAL A 52 8.08 -18.29 7.02
C VAL A 52 9.29 -17.37 7.18
N GLY A 53 9.03 -16.12 7.55
CA GLY A 53 10.06 -15.07 7.69
C GLY A 53 10.28 -14.26 6.41
N THR A 54 9.79 -14.72 5.24
CA THR A 54 9.98 -14.02 3.97
C THR A 54 9.16 -12.73 3.91
N MET A 55 9.77 -11.68 3.35
CA MET A 55 9.07 -10.43 3.04
C MET A 55 8.36 -10.56 1.70
N VAL A 56 7.11 -10.15 1.67
CA VAL A 56 6.24 -10.23 0.49
C VAL A 56 5.45 -8.93 0.28
N HIS A 57 5.03 -8.68 -0.94
CA HIS A 57 4.19 -7.54 -1.31
C HIS A 57 3.14 -7.96 -2.33
N ASN A 58 2.25 -7.05 -2.69
CA ASN A 58 1.18 -7.26 -3.67
C ASN A 58 0.34 -8.51 -3.35
N ILE A 59 -0.13 -8.60 -2.11
CA ILE A 59 -0.77 -9.79 -1.55
C ILE A 59 -2.26 -9.81 -1.88
N GLU A 60 -2.77 -10.96 -2.30
CA GLU A 60 -4.20 -11.19 -2.47
C GLU A 60 -4.90 -11.42 -1.12
N LEU A 61 -6.13 -10.95 -1.01
CA LEU A 61 -7.03 -11.28 0.10
C LEU A 61 -7.98 -12.43 -0.24
N THR A 62 -8.34 -12.52 -1.52
CA THR A 62 -9.20 -13.58 -2.06
C THR A 62 -8.46 -14.20 -3.24
N PRO A 63 -8.35 -15.54 -3.31
CA PRO A 63 -7.64 -16.19 -4.41
C PRO A 63 -8.18 -15.77 -5.78
N GLY A 64 -7.29 -15.39 -6.70
CA GLY A 64 -7.63 -15.00 -8.07
C GLY A 64 -8.20 -13.58 -8.25
N LYS A 65 -8.41 -12.83 -7.17
CA LYS A 65 -8.91 -11.44 -7.26
C LYS A 65 -7.83 -10.42 -7.61
N GLY A 66 -6.56 -10.80 -7.49
CA GLY A 66 -5.41 -9.91 -7.67
C GLY A 66 -4.93 -9.26 -6.35
N GLY A 67 -3.71 -8.78 -6.37
CA GLY A 67 -3.07 -8.20 -5.19
C GLY A 67 -3.73 -6.92 -4.72
N GLN A 68 -3.97 -6.81 -3.42
CA GLN A 68 -4.64 -5.67 -2.79
C GLN A 68 -3.82 -5.03 -1.67
N ILE A 69 -2.96 -5.80 -1.00
CA ILE A 69 -2.21 -5.39 0.19
C ILE A 69 -0.74 -5.17 -0.13
N ALA A 70 -0.08 -4.25 0.59
CA ALA A 70 1.34 -3.91 0.48
C ALA A 70 1.74 -3.55 -0.96
N ARG A 71 1.10 -2.52 -1.53
CA ARG A 71 1.29 -2.09 -2.92
C ARG A 71 1.87 -0.69 -3.06
N SER A 72 1.95 0.07 -1.99
CA SER A 72 2.55 1.41 -1.98
C SER A 72 4.07 1.34 -1.95
N ALA A 73 4.74 2.43 -2.32
CA ALA A 73 6.20 2.53 -2.29
C ALA A 73 6.78 2.12 -0.92
N GLY A 74 7.83 1.31 -0.94
CA GLY A 74 8.52 0.86 0.27
C GLY A 74 7.75 -0.13 1.16
N MET A 75 6.50 -0.50 0.81
CA MET A 75 5.69 -1.39 1.65
C MET A 75 6.03 -2.85 1.43
N SER A 76 5.94 -3.62 2.51
CA SER A 76 6.05 -5.08 2.52
C SER A 76 5.30 -5.65 3.72
N ALA A 77 4.93 -6.90 3.67
CA ALA A 77 4.42 -7.67 4.78
C ALA A 77 5.34 -8.87 5.02
N GLN A 78 5.37 -9.40 6.22
CA GLN A 78 6.19 -10.55 6.58
C GLN A 78 5.32 -11.77 6.88
N ILE A 79 5.71 -12.93 6.38
CA ILE A 79 5.07 -14.20 6.73
C ILE A 79 5.57 -14.62 8.10
N MET A 80 4.66 -14.76 9.07
CA MET A 80 5.00 -15.08 10.46
C MET A 80 4.78 -16.55 10.80
N ALA A 81 3.68 -17.14 10.31
CA ALA A 81 3.32 -18.52 10.58
C ALA A 81 2.40 -19.07 9.48
N MET A 82 2.35 -20.39 9.37
CA MET A 82 1.41 -21.11 8.51
C MET A 82 0.67 -22.14 9.36
N GLU A 83 -0.65 -22.03 9.43
CA GLU A 83 -1.47 -22.91 10.26
C GLU A 83 -2.74 -23.33 9.50
N GLY A 84 -2.91 -24.62 9.33
CA GLY A 84 -4.09 -25.20 8.67
C GLY A 84 -4.27 -24.66 7.25
N LYS A 85 -5.31 -23.87 7.01
CA LYS A 85 -5.64 -23.26 5.71
C LYS A 85 -5.18 -21.80 5.58
N TYR A 86 -4.57 -21.25 6.63
CA TYR A 86 -4.25 -19.83 6.73
C TYR A 86 -2.77 -19.58 6.92
N VAL A 87 -2.34 -18.43 6.45
CA VAL A 87 -1.02 -17.84 6.70
C VAL A 87 -1.21 -16.57 7.51
N THR A 88 -0.46 -16.46 8.60
CA THR A 88 -0.42 -15.24 9.42
C THR A 88 0.60 -14.27 8.83
N LEU A 89 0.13 -13.10 8.42
CA LEU A 89 0.94 -12.02 7.88
C LEU A 89 1.02 -10.87 8.88
N ARG A 90 2.23 -10.36 9.08
CA ARG A 90 2.45 -9.08 9.73
C ARG A 90 2.38 -7.99 8.68
N MET A 91 1.35 -7.15 8.75
CA MET A 91 1.10 -6.06 7.82
C MET A 91 2.03 -4.86 8.05
N PRO A 92 2.17 -3.94 7.08
CA PRO A 92 2.94 -2.70 7.25
C PRO A 92 2.48 -1.86 8.45
N SER A 93 1.18 -1.91 8.79
CA SER A 93 0.62 -1.25 9.98
C SER A 93 1.00 -1.90 11.31
N GLY A 94 1.68 -3.06 11.30
CA GLY A 94 1.97 -3.87 12.48
C GLY A 94 0.86 -4.88 12.84
N GLU A 95 -0.31 -4.81 12.22
CA GLU A 95 -1.42 -5.75 12.44
C GLU A 95 -1.04 -7.16 11.97
N MET A 96 -1.44 -8.17 12.76
CA MET A 96 -1.35 -9.58 12.38
C MET A 96 -2.67 -9.99 11.72
N ARG A 97 -2.60 -10.48 10.48
CA ARG A 97 -3.79 -10.85 9.72
C ARG A 97 -3.67 -12.24 9.13
N LEU A 98 -4.76 -12.98 9.19
CA LEU A 98 -4.90 -14.30 8.58
C LEU A 98 -5.35 -14.17 7.13
N VAL A 99 -4.64 -14.81 6.22
CA VAL A 99 -4.94 -14.85 4.79
C VAL A 99 -4.91 -16.30 4.32
N LEU A 100 -5.77 -16.67 3.37
CA LEU A 100 -5.80 -18.03 2.83
C LEU A 100 -4.47 -18.40 2.16
N GLN A 101 -3.99 -19.60 2.37
CA GLN A 101 -2.72 -20.11 1.80
C GLN A 101 -2.68 -20.08 0.26
N ARG A 102 -3.84 -20.24 -0.39
CA ARG A 102 -3.96 -20.18 -1.85
C ARG A 102 -3.84 -18.78 -2.44
N CYS A 103 -3.90 -17.72 -1.61
CA CYS A 103 -3.67 -16.36 -2.05
C CYS A 103 -2.23 -16.20 -2.55
N ARG A 104 -2.06 -15.44 -3.61
CA ARG A 104 -0.74 -15.15 -4.17
C ARG A 104 -0.12 -13.91 -3.54
N ALA A 105 1.19 -13.91 -3.48
CA ALA A 105 2.00 -12.76 -3.11
C ALA A 105 3.27 -12.73 -3.96
N THR A 106 3.89 -11.55 -4.07
CA THR A 106 5.17 -11.37 -4.74
C THR A 106 6.27 -11.24 -3.70
N ILE A 107 7.38 -11.93 -3.91
CA ILE A 107 8.52 -11.92 -2.99
C ILE A 107 9.26 -10.58 -3.06
N GLY A 108 9.64 -10.07 -1.90
CA GLY A 108 10.40 -8.85 -1.73
C GLY A 108 9.59 -7.67 -1.24
N GLN A 109 10.21 -6.51 -1.25
CA GLN A 109 9.66 -5.22 -0.83
C GLN A 109 9.39 -4.37 -2.07
N VAL A 110 8.33 -3.57 -2.07
CA VAL A 110 8.04 -2.61 -3.14
C VAL A 110 9.15 -1.56 -3.22
N GLY A 111 9.57 -1.23 -4.44
CA GLY A 111 10.59 -0.23 -4.70
C GLY A 111 10.19 1.20 -4.33
N ASN A 112 11.07 2.16 -4.65
CA ASN A 112 10.90 3.59 -4.33
C ASN A 112 10.75 3.84 -2.81
N VAL A 113 11.60 3.21 -2.02
CA VAL A 113 11.56 3.26 -0.54
C VAL A 113 11.75 4.68 0.02
N GLU A 114 12.41 5.56 -0.74
CA GLU A 114 12.68 6.94 -0.34
C GLU A 114 11.46 7.87 -0.52
N HIS A 115 10.36 7.37 -1.09
CA HIS A 115 9.16 8.18 -1.36
C HIS A 115 8.61 8.86 -0.10
N GLU A 116 8.65 8.19 1.03
CA GLU A 116 8.16 8.72 2.31
C GLU A 116 9.04 9.86 2.86
N ILE A 117 10.33 9.83 2.54
CA ILE A 117 11.31 10.81 3.02
C ILE A 117 11.30 12.08 2.15
N LEU A 118 10.71 12.01 0.95
CA LEU A 118 10.73 13.10 -0.02
C LEU A 118 10.00 14.33 0.50
N SER A 119 10.71 15.44 0.68
CA SER A 119 10.13 16.75 0.95
C SER A 119 10.01 17.56 -0.34
N LEU A 120 8.81 18.01 -0.65
CA LEU A 120 8.56 18.85 -1.84
C LEU A 120 9.08 20.29 -1.67
N GLY A 121 9.29 20.74 -0.43
CA GLY A 121 9.86 22.04 -0.07
C GLY A 121 8.91 23.22 -0.25
N LYS A 122 8.06 23.23 -1.28
CA LYS A 122 7.11 24.32 -1.54
C LYS A 122 5.78 23.84 -2.13
N ALA A 123 4.72 24.58 -1.85
CA ALA A 123 3.37 24.29 -2.35
C ALA A 123 3.28 24.25 -3.88
N GLY A 124 4.06 25.07 -4.58
CA GLY A 124 4.12 25.07 -6.06
C GLY A 124 4.56 23.73 -6.63
N LYS A 125 5.50 23.01 -5.98
CA LYS A 125 5.89 21.65 -6.40
C LYS A 125 4.73 20.65 -6.27
N ALA A 126 3.96 20.73 -5.19
CA ALA A 126 2.75 19.91 -5.02
C ALA A 126 1.73 20.18 -6.12
N ARG A 127 1.55 21.46 -6.49
CA ARG A 127 0.67 21.86 -7.60
C ARG A 127 1.12 21.28 -8.94
N TYR A 128 2.42 21.27 -9.24
CA TYR A 128 2.96 20.67 -10.47
C TYR A 128 2.71 19.15 -10.54
N LEU A 129 2.63 18.49 -9.38
CA LEU A 129 2.26 17.08 -9.28
C LEU A 129 0.75 16.81 -9.32
N GLY A 130 -0.06 17.86 -9.55
CA GLY A 130 -1.52 17.76 -9.65
C GLY A 130 -2.27 17.82 -8.32
N GLN A 131 -1.59 18.07 -7.20
CA GLN A 131 -2.24 18.23 -5.89
C GLN A 131 -2.81 19.64 -5.79
N ARG A 132 -4.12 19.75 -5.65
CA ARG A 132 -4.80 21.02 -5.40
C ARG A 132 -4.71 21.39 -3.92
N PRO A 133 -4.80 22.71 -3.59
CA PRO A 133 -4.89 23.15 -2.20
C PRO A 133 -6.11 22.54 -1.50
N GLU A 134 -5.89 22.13 -0.25
CA GLU A 134 -6.97 21.70 0.65
C GLU A 134 -7.28 22.77 1.66
N VAL A 135 -8.58 22.96 1.93
CA VAL A 135 -9.09 23.90 2.93
C VAL A 135 -9.35 23.13 4.24
N ARG A 136 -8.84 23.63 5.34
CA ARG A 136 -9.07 23.05 6.68
C ARG A 136 -10.55 23.25 7.09
N GLY A 137 -11.14 22.24 7.73
CA GLY A 137 -12.52 22.34 8.22
C GLY A 137 -12.78 23.51 9.17
N ALA A 138 -11.78 23.87 9.99
CA ALA A 138 -11.88 24.99 10.95
C ALA A 138 -12.06 26.40 10.31
N VAL A 139 -11.83 26.55 9.00
CA VAL A 139 -12.04 27.82 8.26
C VAL A 139 -13.30 27.81 7.42
N MET A 140 -14.07 26.74 7.49
CA MET A 140 -15.35 26.58 6.82
C MET A 140 -16.51 27.08 7.70
N ASN A 141 -17.70 27.18 7.13
CA ASN A 141 -18.92 27.45 7.89
C ASN A 141 -19.43 26.18 8.60
N PRO A 142 -20.26 26.32 9.66
CA PRO A 142 -20.80 25.16 10.39
C PRO A 142 -21.60 24.19 9.49
N VAL A 143 -22.20 24.66 8.43
CA VAL A 143 -22.94 23.84 7.45
C VAL A 143 -22.01 22.93 6.62
N ASP A 144 -20.75 23.35 6.42
CA ASP A 144 -19.81 22.66 5.53
C ASP A 144 -18.93 21.64 6.26
N HIS A 145 -18.68 21.87 7.55
CA HIS A 145 -17.79 21.01 8.33
C HIS A 145 -18.13 21.09 9.83
N PRO A 146 -18.03 19.98 10.60
CA PRO A 146 -18.22 19.97 12.05
C PRO A 146 -17.30 20.93 12.81
N HIS A 147 -16.10 21.22 12.28
CA HIS A 147 -15.17 22.19 12.87
C HIS A 147 -15.42 23.61 12.43
N GLY A 148 -16.42 23.86 11.59
CA GLY A 148 -16.74 25.18 11.05
C GLY A 148 -17.35 26.11 12.07
N GLY A 149 -17.27 27.40 11.78
CA GLY A 149 -17.82 28.47 12.62
C GLY A 149 -16.86 28.98 13.68
N GLY A 150 -17.37 29.88 14.51
CA GLY A 150 -16.59 30.59 15.51
C GLY A 150 -15.93 31.86 14.98
N GLU A 151 -15.26 32.59 15.86
CA GLU A 151 -14.60 33.85 15.56
C GLU A 151 -13.08 33.71 15.64
N GLY A 152 -12.37 34.31 14.68
CA GLY A 152 -10.92 34.25 14.59
C GLY A 152 -10.40 32.81 14.38
N LYS A 153 -9.37 32.43 15.10
CA LYS A 153 -8.83 31.07 15.11
C LYS A 153 -9.57 30.19 16.13
N ALA A 154 -10.82 29.86 15.84
CA ALA A 154 -11.62 29.01 16.71
C ALA A 154 -10.99 27.61 16.86
N PRO A 155 -11.03 26.98 18.05
CA PRO A 155 -10.62 25.61 18.27
C PRO A 155 -11.60 24.64 17.56
N VAL A 156 -11.21 23.36 17.50
CA VAL A 156 -12.02 22.29 16.90
C VAL A 156 -13.41 22.15 17.58
N GLY A 157 -13.50 22.44 18.89
CA GLY A 157 -14.76 22.42 19.65
C GLY A 157 -15.33 21.04 19.97
N HIS A 158 -14.62 19.96 19.59
CA HIS A 158 -15.00 18.57 19.81
C HIS A 158 -13.91 17.84 20.62
N ALA A 159 -14.24 16.66 21.14
CA ALA A 159 -13.29 15.82 21.89
C ALA A 159 -12.06 15.39 21.05
N GLY A 160 -12.18 15.40 19.74
CA GLY A 160 -11.11 15.11 18.80
C GLY A 160 -11.44 15.65 17.41
N PRO A 161 -10.48 15.58 16.46
CA PRO A 161 -10.72 16.01 15.09
C PRO A 161 -11.71 15.07 14.38
N GLU A 162 -12.57 15.64 13.57
CA GLU A 162 -13.60 14.95 12.81
C GLU A 162 -13.42 15.16 11.30
N THR A 163 -13.94 14.22 10.52
CA THR A 163 -14.05 14.33 9.07
C THR A 163 -15.23 15.22 8.69
N PRO A 164 -15.38 15.68 7.43
CA PRO A 164 -16.56 16.44 6.98
C PRO A 164 -17.89 15.73 7.24
N TRP A 165 -17.88 14.42 7.42
CA TRP A 165 -19.07 13.59 7.71
C TRP A 165 -19.26 13.27 9.20
N GLY A 166 -18.52 13.91 10.10
CA GLY A 166 -18.66 13.74 11.55
C GLY A 166 -18.06 12.47 12.12
N LYS A 167 -17.17 11.79 11.39
CA LYS A 167 -16.44 10.62 11.91
C LYS A 167 -15.08 11.03 12.47
N PRO A 168 -14.55 10.34 13.50
CA PRO A 168 -13.20 10.59 13.99
C PRO A 168 -12.18 10.58 12.85
N ALA A 169 -11.38 11.65 12.71
CA ALA A 169 -10.41 11.79 11.62
C ALA A 169 -9.11 11.03 11.88
N LEU A 170 -8.69 10.90 13.13
CA LEU A 170 -7.47 10.21 13.54
C LEU A 170 -7.80 9.04 14.47
N GLY A 171 -7.16 7.90 14.22
CA GLY A 171 -7.33 6.71 15.04
C GLY A 171 -8.65 5.95 14.85
N TYR A 172 -9.42 6.28 13.82
CA TYR A 172 -10.60 5.49 13.47
C TYR A 172 -10.18 4.12 12.95
N LYS A 173 -10.67 3.07 13.57
CA LYS A 173 -10.37 1.69 13.14
C LYS A 173 -11.13 1.37 11.85
N THR A 174 -10.37 1.03 10.83
CA THR A 174 -10.89 0.67 9.50
C THR A 174 -11.05 -0.83 9.33
#